data_93eef6fc0b2844a7d6f5a3bdfefe349f
#
_entry.id   93eef6fc0b2844a7d6f5a3bdfefe349f
#
_cell.length_a   1.000
_cell.length_b   1.000
_cell.length_c   1.000
_cell.angle_alpha   90.00
_cell.angle_beta   90.00
_cell.angle_gamma   90.00
#
_symmetry.space_group_name_H-M   'P 1'
#
loop_
_entity.id
_entity.type
_entity.pdbx_description
1 polymer ?
#
loop_
_entity_poly.entity_id
_entity_poly.type
_entity_poly.pdbx_seq_one_letter_code
_entity_poly.pdbx_strand_id
1 'polypeptide(L)'
;FYRMFDSTFLDIFPDFVDRVNALLVEGERFKPKSGRTLNTELRILAVIRLGITDSVKIAYFLNCSLSTIYNYRTKMRNAAIGDRDGFEAAVQRIMSEQLHNRH
;
A
#
# COMPACT_ATOMS: atom_id res chain seq x y z
N PHE A 1 1.57 17.59 1.01
CA PHE A 1 0.57 16.57 1.30
C PHE A 1 1.19 15.18 1.47
N TYR A 2 2.00 14.73 0.52
CA TYR A 2 2.53 13.37 0.56
C TYR A 2 3.41 13.12 1.78
N ARG A 3 4.23 14.08 2.16
CA ARG A 3 5.11 13.91 3.33
C ARG A 3 4.31 13.71 4.60
N MET A 4 3.27 14.51 4.80
CA MET A 4 2.42 14.38 5.98
C MET A 4 1.65 13.07 5.95
N PHE A 5 1.09 12.73 4.78
CA PHE A 5 0.37 11.47 4.63
C PHE A 5 1.26 10.27 4.95
N ASP A 6 2.45 10.23 4.34
CA ASP A 6 3.38 9.12 4.53
C ASP A 6 3.76 8.96 5.99
N SER A 7 4.14 10.06 6.63
CA SER A 7 4.56 10.05 8.01
C SER A 7 3.45 9.61 8.95
N THR A 8 2.26 10.17 8.77
CA THR A 8 1.10 9.82 9.61
C THR A 8 0.70 8.36 9.41
N PHE A 9 0.66 7.92 8.15
CA PHE A 9 0.29 6.53 7.86
C PHE A 9 1.30 5.55 8.49
N LEU A 10 2.59 5.83 8.37
CA LEU A 10 3.62 4.95 8.91
C LEU A 10 3.70 5.00 10.43
N ASP A 11 3.19 6.07 11.07
CA ASP A 11 3.03 6.07 12.52
C ASP A 11 1.99 5.05 12.97
N ILE A 12 0.93 4.90 12.17
CA ILE A 12 -0.16 3.96 12.48
C ILE A 12 0.21 2.54 12.05
N PHE A 13 0.87 2.41 10.91
CA PHE A 13 1.24 1.12 10.31
C PHE A 13 2.76 1.06 10.08
N PRO A 14 3.57 0.96 11.15
CA PRO A 14 5.04 1.04 10.99
C PRO A 14 5.63 -0.10 10.18
N ASP A 15 4.99 -1.26 10.16
CA ASP A 15 5.46 -2.44 9.43
C ASP A 15 4.84 -2.60 8.06
N PHE A 16 4.16 -1.55 7.55
CA PHE A 16 3.36 -1.68 6.34
C PHE A 16 4.17 -2.15 5.14
N VAL A 17 5.33 -1.53 4.88
CA VAL A 17 6.16 -1.89 3.72
C VAL A 17 6.62 -3.34 3.82
N ASP A 18 7.07 -3.77 5.00
CA ASP A 18 7.50 -5.15 5.21
C ASP A 18 6.35 -6.13 5.02
N ARG A 19 5.17 -5.78 5.50
CA ARG A 19 3.98 -6.63 5.35
C ARG A 19 3.54 -6.74 3.90
N VAL A 20 3.58 -5.62 3.15
CA VAL A 20 3.30 -5.64 1.73
C VAL A 20 4.33 -6.50 1.00
N ASN A 21 5.61 -6.33 1.31
CA ASN A 21 6.66 -7.11 0.68
C ASN A 21 6.50 -8.60 0.92
N ALA A 22 5.97 -9.00 2.06
CA ALA A 22 5.72 -10.40 2.36
C ALA A 22 4.65 -11.02 1.42
N LEU A 23 3.86 -10.18 0.77
CA LEU A 23 2.82 -10.62 -0.18
C LEU A 23 3.32 -10.66 -1.63
N LEU A 24 4.52 -10.17 -1.89
CA LEU A 24 5.06 -10.00 -3.23
C LEU A 24 6.20 -10.98 -3.51
N VAL A 25 6.32 -11.39 -4.78
CA VAL A 25 7.48 -12.18 -5.20
C VAL A 25 8.75 -11.36 -4.99
N GLU A 26 9.86 -12.05 -4.69
CA GLU A 26 11.09 -11.41 -4.25
C GLU A 26 11.59 -10.32 -5.19
N GLY A 27 11.53 -10.57 -6.50
CA GLY A 27 12.02 -9.61 -7.50
C GLY A 27 11.18 -8.34 -7.62
N GLU A 28 9.99 -8.34 -7.04
CA GLU A 28 9.05 -7.21 -7.15
C GLU A 28 8.86 -6.46 -5.83
N ARG A 29 9.66 -6.79 -4.82
CA ARG A 29 9.55 -6.14 -3.52
C ARG A 29 10.07 -4.73 -3.55
N PHE A 30 9.47 -3.89 -2.72
CA PHE A 30 9.90 -2.49 -2.58
C PHE A 30 11.13 -2.43 -1.68
N LYS A 31 12.11 -1.64 -2.09
CA LYS A 31 13.31 -1.44 -1.29
C LYS A 31 13.06 -0.33 -0.27
N PRO A 32 13.63 -0.44 0.94
CA PRO A 32 13.49 0.62 1.93
C PRO A 32 14.06 1.93 1.40
N LYS A 33 13.32 3.01 1.61
CA LYS A 33 13.81 4.36 1.33
C LYS A 33 14.27 4.99 2.63
N SER A 34 15.22 5.90 2.53
CA SER A 34 15.62 6.69 3.68
C SER A 34 14.45 7.59 4.10
N GLY A 35 14.27 7.73 5.41
CA GLY A 35 13.17 8.51 5.95
C GLY A 35 11.86 7.75 5.91
N ARG A 36 10.79 8.46 6.26
CA ARG A 36 9.45 7.87 6.38
C ARG A 36 8.62 8.26 5.19
N THR A 37 9.04 7.79 4.01
CA THR A 37 8.37 8.13 2.75
C THR A 37 7.91 6.87 2.03
N LEU A 38 6.81 7.02 1.30
CA LEU A 38 6.25 5.98 0.45
C LEU A 38 6.39 6.43 -1.01
N ASN A 39 6.49 5.48 -1.92
CA ASN A 39 6.37 5.81 -3.35
C ASN A 39 4.90 5.78 -3.75
N THR A 40 4.61 6.11 -5.01
CA THR A 40 3.22 6.17 -5.49
C THR A 40 2.51 4.83 -5.34
N GLU A 41 3.19 3.73 -5.68
CA GLU A 41 2.59 2.40 -5.59
C GLU A 41 2.20 2.07 -4.14
N LEU A 42 3.09 2.33 -3.20
CA LEU A 42 2.81 2.09 -1.79
C LEU A 42 1.72 3.03 -1.25
N ARG A 43 1.65 4.27 -1.74
CA ARG A 43 0.57 5.18 -1.35
C ARG A 43 -0.79 4.68 -1.83
N ILE A 44 -0.85 4.10 -3.02
CA ILE A 44 -2.07 3.48 -3.51
C ILE A 44 -2.50 2.37 -2.55
N LEU A 45 -1.56 1.50 -2.16
CA LEU A 45 -1.87 0.42 -1.22
C LEU A 45 -2.24 0.95 0.17
N ALA A 46 -1.61 2.04 0.60
CA ALA A 46 -1.96 2.67 1.89
C ALA A 46 -3.40 3.19 1.87
N VAL A 47 -3.81 3.82 0.77
CA VAL A 47 -5.19 4.32 0.62
C VAL A 47 -6.17 3.15 0.61
N ILE A 48 -5.83 2.06 -0.08
CA ILE A 48 -6.63 0.84 -0.08
C ILE A 48 -6.73 0.28 1.34
N ARG A 49 -5.63 0.28 2.08
CA ARG A 49 -5.64 -0.18 3.48
C ARG A 49 -6.62 0.63 4.33
N LEU A 50 -6.74 1.92 4.05
CA LEU A 50 -7.67 2.79 4.76
C LEU A 50 -9.13 2.60 4.33
N GLY A 51 -9.38 1.73 3.36
CA GLY A 51 -10.72 1.37 2.96
C GLY A 51 -11.22 2.03 1.67
N ILE A 52 -10.38 2.83 1.02
CA ILE A 52 -10.77 3.47 -0.25
C ILE A 52 -10.26 2.57 -1.38
N THR A 53 -11.18 1.91 -2.07
CA THR A 53 -10.84 0.92 -3.11
C THR A 53 -11.27 1.34 -4.51
N ASP A 54 -12.05 2.40 -4.65
CA ASP A 54 -12.48 2.91 -5.95
C ASP A 54 -11.33 3.68 -6.62
N SER A 55 -10.94 3.25 -7.83
CA SER A 55 -9.79 3.83 -8.53
C SER A 55 -9.95 5.31 -8.83
N VAL A 56 -11.18 5.76 -9.14
CA VAL A 56 -11.43 7.18 -9.39
C VAL A 56 -11.17 8.00 -8.13
N LYS A 57 -11.64 7.51 -6.98
CA LYS A 57 -11.42 8.18 -5.70
C LYS A 57 -9.94 8.18 -5.31
N ILE A 58 -9.25 7.07 -5.54
CA ILE A 58 -7.80 6.99 -5.27
C ILE A 58 -7.05 8.01 -6.12
N ALA A 59 -7.36 8.05 -7.42
CA ALA A 59 -6.73 8.98 -8.35
C ALA A 59 -6.94 10.43 -7.91
N TYR A 60 -8.15 10.75 -7.50
CA TYR A 60 -8.47 12.09 -7.02
C TYR A 60 -7.70 12.42 -5.73
N PHE A 61 -7.72 11.49 -4.78
CA PHE A 61 -7.06 11.70 -3.49
C PHE A 61 -5.55 11.89 -3.63
N LEU A 62 -4.92 11.08 -4.50
CA LEU A 62 -3.47 11.13 -4.70
C LEU A 62 -3.04 12.09 -5.81
N ASN A 63 -3.99 12.76 -6.46
CA ASN A 63 -3.71 13.66 -7.57
C ASN A 63 -2.91 12.96 -8.68
N CYS A 64 -3.34 11.77 -9.05
CA CYS A 64 -2.75 10.96 -10.12
C CYS A 64 -3.78 10.74 -11.23
N SER A 65 -3.31 10.39 -12.42
CA SER A 65 -4.24 10.00 -13.48
C SER A 65 -4.88 8.66 -13.16
N LEU A 66 -6.09 8.44 -13.69
CA LEU A 66 -6.77 7.17 -13.49
C LEU A 66 -6.00 6.01 -14.10
N SER A 67 -5.37 6.24 -15.27
CA SER A 67 -4.56 5.20 -15.90
C SER A 67 -3.36 4.81 -15.05
N THR A 68 -2.74 5.76 -14.35
CA THR A 68 -1.65 5.47 -13.43
C THR A 68 -2.12 4.53 -12.33
N ILE A 69 -3.30 4.80 -11.75
CA ILE A 69 -3.85 3.96 -10.69
C ILE A 69 -4.12 2.55 -11.21
N TYR A 70 -4.77 2.41 -12.37
CA TYR A 70 -5.06 1.11 -12.95
C TYR A 70 -3.78 0.32 -13.24
N ASN A 71 -2.77 0.98 -13.83
CA ASN A 71 -1.52 0.32 -14.21
C ASN A 71 -0.78 -0.19 -12.98
N TYR A 72 -0.67 0.62 -11.94
CA TYR A 72 0.02 0.20 -10.72
C TYR A 72 -0.75 -0.89 -9.97
N ARG A 73 -2.07 -0.80 -9.90
CA ARG A 73 -2.85 -1.86 -9.24
C ARG A 73 -2.69 -3.19 -9.95
N THR A 74 -2.76 -3.19 -11.28
CA THR A 74 -2.56 -4.40 -12.07
C THR A 74 -1.17 -4.97 -11.88
N LYS A 75 -0.14 -4.12 -11.93
CA LYS A 75 1.23 -4.54 -11.74
C LYS A 75 1.43 -5.22 -10.39
N MET A 76 0.91 -4.63 -9.33
CA MET A 76 1.09 -5.17 -7.99
C MET A 76 0.32 -6.46 -7.78
N ARG A 77 -0.89 -6.57 -8.32
CA ARG A 77 -1.63 -7.84 -8.26
C ARG A 77 -0.89 -8.94 -8.98
N ASN A 78 -0.29 -8.64 -10.13
CA ASN A 78 0.47 -9.62 -10.90
C ASN A 78 1.77 -10.04 -10.19
N ALA A 79 2.27 -9.24 -9.27
CA ALA A 79 3.48 -9.52 -8.51
C ALA A 79 3.19 -10.31 -7.23
N ALA A 80 1.93 -10.57 -6.90
CA ALA A 80 1.56 -11.29 -5.68
C ALA A 80 2.06 -12.74 -5.72
N ILE A 81 2.54 -13.22 -4.58
CA ILE A 81 3.00 -14.61 -4.43
C ILE A 81 1.82 -15.56 -4.61
N GLY A 82 0.68 -15.23 -4.02
CA GLY A 82 -0.50 -16.08 -4.07
C GLY A 82 -1.48 -15.64 -5.14
N ASP A 83 -2.76 -15.76 -4.82
CA ASP A 83 -3.84 -15.40 -5.73
C ASP A 83 -3.85 -13.87 -5.95
N ARG A 84 -3.70 -13.47 -7.22
CA ARG A 84 -3.69 -12.05 -7.56
C ARG A 84 -5.00 -11.35 -7.18
N ASP A 85 -6.10 -12.05 -7.25
CA ASP A 85 -7.42 -11.47 -6.92
C ASP A 85 -7.58 -11.25 -5.42
N GLY A 86 -6.81 -11.95 -4.60
CA GLY A 86 -6.82 -11.78 -3.15
C GLY A 86 -5.79 -10.81 -2.60
N PHE A 87 -4.93 -10.25 -3.48
CA PHE A 87 -3.83 -9.42 -3.02
C PHE A 87 -4.29 -8.20 -2.24
N GLU A 88 -5.22 -7.42 -2.81
CA GLU A 88 -5.67 -6.19 -2.15
C GLU A 88 -6.44 -6.47 -0.87
N ALA A 89 -7.20 -7.57 -0.82
CA ALA A 89 -7.85 -7.98 0.41
C ALA A 89 -6.83 -8.32 1.50
N ALA A 90 -5.70 -8.95 1.11
CA ALA A 90 -4.62 -9.23 2.05
C ALA A 90 -3.98 -7.95 2.58
N VAL A 91 -3.81 -6.94 1.71
CA VAL A 91 -3.32 -5.63 2.13
C VAL A 91 -4.25 -5.01 3.17
N GLN A 92 -5.56 -5.13 2.96
CA GLN A 92 -6.55 -4.58 3.89
C GLN A 92 -6.56 -5.26 5.24
N ARG A 93 -5.98 -6.45 5.35
CA ARG A 93 -5.86 -7.17 6.62
C ARG A 93 -4.58 -6.86 7.40
N ILE A 94 -3.70 -6.02 6.86
CA ILE A 94 -2.49 -5.61 7.59
C ILE A 94 -2.91 -4.85 8.85
N MET A 95 -2.40 -5.26 10.01
CA MET A 95 -2.81 -4.68 11.28
C MET A 95 -2.03 -3.41 11.58
N SER A 96 -2.71 -2.47 12.22
CA SER A 96 -2.06 -1.28 12.75
C SER A 96 -1.24 -1.65 13.99
N GLU A 97 -0.32 -0.76 14.37
CA GLU A 97 0.48 -0.95 15.57
C GLU A 97 -0.39 -1.08 16.82
N GLN A 98 -1.46 -0.26 16.91
CA GLN A 98 -2.35 -0.30 18.07
C GLN A 98 -3.02 -1.65 18.24
N LEU A 99 -3.47 -2.26 17.13
CA LEU A 99 -4.07 -3.59 17.19
C LEU A 99 -3.01 -4.64 17.47
N HIS A 100 -1.80 -4.47 16.93
CA HIS A 100 -0.70 -5.39 17.13
C HIS A 100 -0.24 -5.42 18.60
N ASN A 101 -0.28 -4.29 19.28
CA ASN A 101 0.19 -4.16 20.66
C ASN A 101 -0.89 -4.42 21.71
N ARG A 102 -2.05 -4.86 21.31
CA ARG A 102 -3.19 -5.08 22.22
C ARG A 102 -3.19 -6.43 22.92
N HIS A 103 -2.13 -7.14 22.79
CA HIS A 103 -1.97 -8.43 23.46
C HIS A 103 -1.28 -8.27 24.78
#